data_8b11fb4e79a979018fe2e61fc19873de
#
_entry.id   8b11fb4e79a979018fe2e61fc19873de
#
_cell.length_a   1.000
_cell.length_b   1.000
_cell.length_c   1.000
_cell.angle_alpha   90.00
_cell.angle_beta   90.00
_cell.angle_gamma   90.00
#
_symmetry.space_group_name_H-M   'P 1'
#
loop_
_entity.id
_entity.type
_entity.pdbx_description
1 polymer ?
#
loop_
_entity_poly.entity_id
_entity_poly.type
_entity_poly.pdbx_seq_one_letter_code
_entity_poly.pdbx_strand_id
1 'polypeptide(L)'
;MGGYPLISVKQQSFFDCGVACLKSLFLYHGLFFNLPRRKKRLRGYSLYELFKLADQQGIQAFVYRSSSFDVDCIPCLVQLSHMGLGHYVVVYGYRVNQIQIMDPSVGRIYWISETKFQRLWSGLFLVLADKNSL
;
A
#
# COMPACT_ATOMS: atom_id res chain seq x y z
N MET A 1 10.90 12.25 -15.52
CA MET A 1 11.55 12.09 -14.75
C MET A 1 11.79 10.88 -14.07
N GLY A 2 12.71 10.45 -13.99
CA GLY A 2 13.14 9.22 -13.49
C GLY A 2 12.70 8.90 -12.11
N GLY A 3 11.54 8.42 -11.98
CA GLY A 3 11.10 7.90 -10.71
C GLY A 3 11.91 6.70 -10.30
N TYR A 4 11.75 6.30 -9.05
CA TYR A 4 12.33 5.05 -8.57
C TYR A 4 11.67 3.88 -9.30
N PRO A 5 12.39 2.76 -9.46
CA PRO A 5 11.75 1.58 -10.04
C PRO A 5 10.57 1.14 -9.19
N LEU A 6 9.52 0.68 -9.84
CA LEU A 6 8.35 0.17 -9.13
C LEU A 6 8.70 -1.17 -8.49
N ILE A 7 8.28 -1.35 -7.25
CA ILE A 7 8.62 -2.53 -6.46
C ILE A 7 7.38 -3.39 -6.29
N SER A 8 7.50 -4.67 -6.63
CA SER A 8 6.45 -5.65 -6.43
C SER A 8 6.89 -6.65 -5.37
N VAL A 9 6.05 -6.85 -4.35
CA VAL A 9 6.32 -7.81 -3.29
C VAL A 9 5.12 -8.73 -3.18
N LYS A 10 5.36 -10.03 -3.33
CA LYS A 10 4.30 -11.02 -3.18
C LYS A 10 4.11 -11.36 -1.70
N GLN A 11 2.87 -11.43 -1.25
CA GLN A 11 2.59 -11.85 0.12
C GLN A 11 2.93 -13.33 0.31
N GLN A 12 3.38 -13.68 1.52
CA GLN A 12 3.81 -15.04 1.83
C GLN A 12 2.70 -15.88 2.43
N SER A 13 1.71 -15.24 3.03
CA SER A 13 0.56 -15.94 3.62
C SER A 13 -0.69 -15.12 3.37
N PHE A 14 -1.83 -15.73 3.69
CA PHE A 14 -3.14 -15.12 3.49
C PHE A 14 -3.28 -13.78 4.21
N PHE A 15 -2.59 -13.60 5.35
CA PHE A 15 -2.73 -12.40 6.17
C PHE A 15 -1.63 -11.37 5.97
N ASP A 16 -0.76 -11.56 4.97
CA ASP A 16 0.43 -10.72 4.79
C ASP A 16 0.29 -9.61 3.76
N CYS A 17 -0.89 -9.39 3.18
CA CYS A 17 -1.01 -8.42 2.09
C CYS A 17 -0.59 -7.00 2.54
N GLY A 18 -0.97 -6.60 3.75
CA GLY A 18 -0.60 -5.28 4.27
C GLY A 18 0.90 -5.14 4.47
N VAL A 19 1.53 -6.15 5.04
CA VAL A 19 2.97 -6.14 5.28
C VAL A 19 3.74 -6.14 3.96
N ALA A 20 3.29 -6.91 2.97
CA ALA A 20 3.90 -6.93 1.65
C ALA A 20 3.81 -5.55 0.98
N CYS A 21 2.67 -4.88 1.11
CA CYS A 21 2.49 -3.53 0.58
C CYS A 21 3.40 -2.52 1.29
N LEU A 22 3.48 -2.60 2.60
CA LEU A 22 4.33 -1.69 3.37
C LEU A 22 5.80 -1.89 3.01
N LYS A 23 6.24 -3.14 2.87
CA LYS A 23 7.59 -3.45 2.41
C LYS A 23 7.84 -2.87 1.03
N SER A 24 6.87 -3.00 0.12
CA SER A 24 6.97 -2.45 -1.22
C SER A 24 7.19 -0.94 -1.21
N LEU A 25 6.42 -0.23 -0.37
CA LEU A 25 6.57 1.22 -0.22
C LEU A 25 7.94 1.59 0.36
N PHE A 26 8.39 0.88 1.39
CA PHE A 26 9.71 1.13 1.97
C PHE A 26 10.80 0.99 0.90
N LEU A 27 10.78 -0.11 0.16
CA LEU A 27 11.79 -0.39 -0.85
C LEU A 27 11.71 0.63 -2.00
N TYR A 28 10.50 1.07 -2.37
CA TYR A 28 10.32 2.08 -3.40
C TYR A 28 11.06 3.38 -3.00
N HIS A 29 11.00 3.75 -1.73
CA HIS A 29 11.66 4.96 -1.23
C HIS A 29 13.13 4.71 -0.85
N GLY A 30 13.68 3.55 -1.17
CA GLY A 30 15.06 3.22 -0.84
C GLY A 30 15.31 2.97 0.63
N LEU A 31 14.26 2.61 1.37
CA LEU A 31 14.33 2.37 2.81
C LEU A 31 14.42 0.88 3.10
N PHE A 32 15.20 0.54 4.12
CA PHE A 32 15.27 -0.83 4.60
C PHE A 32 14.01 -1.17 5.40
N PHE A 33 13.46 -2.36 5.20
CA PHE A 33 12.26 -2.81 5.89
C PHE A 33 12.55 -4.05 6.72
N ASN A 34 12.35 -3.94 8.03
CA ASN A 34 12.46 -5.08 8.93
C ASN A 34 11.13 -5.83 8.97
N LEU A 35 11.15 -7.08 8.53
CA LEU A 35 9.95 -7.91 8.62
C LEU A 35 9.59 -8.14 10.09
N PRO A 36 8.31 -8.04 10.46
CA PRO A 36 7.90 -8.35 11.82
C PRO A 36 8.14 -9.82 12.12
N ARG A 37 8.39 -10.13 13.39
CA ARG A 37 8.51 -11.52 13.81
C ARG A 37 7.23 -12.27 13.46
N ARG A 38 7.41 -13.44 12.88
CA ARG A 38 6.25 -14.28 12.55
C ARG A 38 5.59 -14.72 13.83
N LYS A 39 4.39 -14.20 14.05
CA LYS A 39 3.46 -14.71 15.04
C LYS A 39 2.31 -15.33 14.29
N LYS A 40 1.76 -16.40 14.86
CA LYS A 40 0.57 -16.99 14.29
C LYS A 40 -0.55 -15.94 14.34
N ARG A 41 -1.07 -15.55 13.19
CA ARG A 41 -2.12 -14.55 13.12
C ARG A 41 -3.42 -15.18 12.68
N LEU A 42 -4.50 -14.71 13.29
CA LEU A 42 -5.84 -15.15 12.95
C LEU A 42 -6.56 -14.16 12.02
N ARG A 43 -5.91 -13.04 11.71
CA ARG A 43 -6.47 -11.99 10.85
C ARG A 43 -5.35 -11.18 10.23
N GLY A 44 -5.70 -10.43 9.18
CA GLY A 44 -4.74 -9.51 8.55
C GLY A 44 -4.41 -8.32 9.43
N TYR A 45 -3.51 -7.49 8.96
CA TYR A 45 -3.09 -6.27 9.65
C TYR A 45 -4.11 -5.17 9.41
N SER A 46 -4.42 -4.39 10.44
CA SER A 46 -5.19 -3.15 10.27
C SER A 46 -4.25 -2.04 9.78
N LEU A 47 -4.83 -0.95 9.26
CA LEU A 47 -4.03 0.21 8.88
C LEU A 47 -3.27 0.80 10.08
N TYR A 48 -3.88 0.79 11.26
CA TYR A 48 -3.21 1.24 12.45
C TYR A 48 -2.01 0.38 12.79
N GLU A 49 -2.13 -0.94 12.65
CA GLU A 49 -1.00 -1.85 12.88
C GLU A 49 0.13 -1.60 11.88
N LEU A 50 -0.21 -1.33 10.61
CA LEU A 50 0.78 -0.99 9.59
C LEU A 50 1.45 0.34 9.89
N PHE A 51 0.67 1.33 10.34
CA PHE A 51 1.20 2.62 10.77
C PHE A 51 2.21 2.43 11.91
N LYS A 52 1.87 1.62 12.90
CA LYS A 52 2.77 1.35 14.04
C LYS A 52 4.02 0.61 13.59
N LEU A 53 3.88 -0.30 12.64
CA LEU A 53 5.02 -1.06 12.13
C LEU A 53 6.04 -0.13 11.45
N ALA A 54 5.56 0.86 10.69
CA ALA A 54 6.43 1.87 10.10
C ALA A 54 7.09 2.73 11.18
N ASP A 55 6.30 3.17 12.15
CA ASP A 55 6.78 4.01 13.24
C ASP A 55 7.88 3.33 14.05
N GLN A 56 7.73 2.03 14.33
CA GLN A 56 8.72 1.24 15.05
C GLN A 56 10.06 1.18 14.30
N GLN A 57 10.05 1.40 13.01
CA GLN A 57 11.25 1.40 12.19
C GLN A 57 11.78 2.82 11.93
N GLY A 58 11.24 3.81 12.64
CA GLY A 58 11.68 5.19 12.54
C GLY A 58 11.17 5.91 11.31
N ILE A 59 10.18 5.38 10.62
CA ILE A 59 9.63 5.98 9.41
C ILE A 59 8.23 6.49 9.72
N GLN A 60 8.03 7.78 9.53
CA GLN A 60 6.73 8.39 9.77
C GLN A 60 5.77 8.05 8.63
N ALA A 61 4.61 7.54 8.99
CA ALA A 61 3.53 7.28 8.05
C ALA A 61 2.35 8.17 8.40
N PHE A 62 1.50 8.43 7.41
CA PHE A 62 0.26 9.18 7.61
C PHE A 62 -0.88 8.35 7.06
N VAL A 63 -1.96 8.26 7.82
CA VAL A 63 -3.17 7.53 7.41
C VAL A 63 -4.28 8.55 7.24
N TYR A 64 -4.96 8.48 6.09
CA TYR A 64 -6.03 9.40 5.74
C TYR A 64 -7.27 8.66 5.31
N ARG A 65 -8.40 9.33 5.46
CA ARG A 65 -9.67 8.90 4.87
C ARG A 65 -10.16 10.01 3.95
N SER A 66 -10.57 9.65 2.74
CA SER A 66 -11.07 10.62 1.78
C SER A 66 -12.19 10.00 0.95
N SER A 67 -13.10 10.85 0.47
CA SER A 67 -14.16 10.42 -0.45
C SER A 67 -13.71 10.43 -1.91
N SER A 68 -12.59 11.11 -2.23
CA SER A 68 -12.03 11.12 -3.58
C SER A 68 -10.54 10.84 -3.51
N PHE A 69 -10.04 10.08 -4.49
CA PHE A 69 -8.63 9.71 -4.53
C PHE A 69 -7.79 10.87 -5.07
N ASP A 70 -6.74 11.22 -4.34
CA ASP A 70 -5.82 12.28 -4.72
C ASP A 70 -4.58 11.67 -5.34
N VAL A 71 -4.38 11.92 -6.63
CA VAL A 71 -3.22 11.37 -7.37
C VAL A 71 -1.88 11.92 -6.84
N ASP A 72 -1.90 13.05 -6.14
CA ASP A 72 -0.68 13.60 -5.56
C ASP A 72 -0.18 12.78 -4.37
N CYS A 73 -0.99 11.87 -3.85
CA CYS A 73 -0.59 10.98 -2.77
C CYS A 73 0.14 9.72 -3.26
N ILE A 74 0.28 9.53 -4.55
CA ILE A 74 0.98 8.37 -5.12
C ILE A 74 2.49 8.51 -4.89
N PRO A 75 3.20 7.44 -4.44
CA PRO A 75 2.67 6.12 -4.16
C PRO A 75 2.03 6.03 -2.78
N CYS A 76 1.02 5.19 -2.66
CA CYS A 76 0.36 5.00 -1.38
C CYS A 76 -0.20 3.59 -1.25
N LEU A 77 -0.36 3.16 -0.01
CA LEU A 77 -1.00 1.90 0.31
C LEU A 77 -2.48 2.17 0.53
N VAL A 78 -3.34 1.43 -0.14
CA VAL A 78 -4.78 1.62 -0.02
C VAL A 78 -5.45 0.32 0.39
N GLN A 79 -6.61 0.47 1.05
CA GLN A 79 -7.45 -0.66 1.38
C GLN A 79 -8.57 -0.77 0.37
N LEU A 80 -8.68 -1.93 -0.25
CA LEU A 80 -9.81 -2.27 -1.10
C LEU A 80 -10.74 -3.19 -0.34
N SER A 81 -12.03 -3.11 -0.63
CA SER A 81 -13.01 -4.01 -0.03
C SER A 81 -13.65 -4.82 -1.14
N HIS A 82 -13.59 -6.14 -1.03
CA HIS A 82 -14.19 -7.04 -2.00
C HIS A 82 -14.92 -8.14 -1.25
N MET A 83 -16.21 -8.22 -1.46
CA MET A 83 -17.08 -9.22 -0.81
C MET A 83 -16.93 -9.24 0.71
N GLY A 84 -16.82 -8.04 1.31
CA GLY A 84 -16.70 -7.91 2.76
C GLY A 84 -15.31 -8.17 3.31
N LEU A 85 -14.34 -8.51 2.47
CA LEU A 85 -12.96 -8.75 2.89
C LEU A 85 -12.08 -7.57 2.51
N GLY A 86 -11.29 -7.10 3.47
CA GLY A 86 -10.31 -6.06 3.21
C GLY A 86 -9.09 -6.63 2.52
N HIS A 87 -8.54 -5.88 1.57
CA HIS A 87 -7.34 -6.27 0.85
C HIS A 87 -6.49 -5.02 0.64
N TYR A 88 -5.18 -5.13 0.79
CA TYR A 88 -4.29 -4.00 0.59
C TYR A 88 -3.56 -4.13 -0.73
N VAL A 89 -3.43 -3.01 -1.42
CA VAL A 89 -2.60 -2.89 -2.61
C VAL A 89 -1.83 -1.58 -2.52
N VAL A 90 -0.78 -1.43 -3.34
CA VAL A 90 -0.07 -0.16 -3.47
C VAL A 90 -0.49 0.48 -4.77
N VAL A 91 -0.84 1.77 -4.72
CA VAL A 91 -1.10 2.55 -5.94
C VAL A 91 0.21 3.21 -6.33
N TYR A 92 0.68 2.90 -7.54
CA TYR A 92 1.94 3.41 -8.06
C TYR A 92 1.77 4.44 -9.17
N GLY A 93 0.62 4.49 -9.82
CA GLY A 93 0.48 5.39 -10.95
C GLY A 93 -0.95 5.69 -11.31
N TYR A 94 -1.10 6.74 -12.10
CA TYR A 94 -2.38 7.17 -12.64
C TYR A 94 -2.17 7.58 -14.09
N ARG A 95 -3.09 7.21 -14.91
CA ARG A 95 -3.24 7.75 -16.26
C ARG A 95 -4.74 7.83 -16.53
N VAL A 96 -5.13 8.50 -17.62
CA VAL A 96 -6.54 8.80 -17.86
C VAL A 96 -7.39 7.54 -17.68
N ASN A 97 -8.30 7.61 -16.69
CA ASN A 97 -9.28 6.58 -16.37
C ASN A 97 -8.68 5.25 -15.89
N GLN A 98 -7.41 5.23 -15.49
CA GLN A 98 -6.78 4.00 -15.01
C GLN A 98 -5.88 4.26 -13.81
N ILE A 99 -5.82 3.27 -12.93
CA ILE A 99 -4.99 3.28 -11.72
C ILE A 99 -4.03 2.10 -11.81
N GLN A 100 -2.74 2.36 -11.59
CA GLN A 100 -1.73 1.31 -11.56
C GLN A 100 -1.56 0.81 -10.14
N ILE A 101 -1.76 -0.48 -9.94
CA ILE A 101 -1.66 -1.08 -8.62
C ILE A 101 -0.64 -2.21 -8.60
N MET A 102 -0.02 -2.39 -7.42
CA MET A 102 0.75 -3.58 -7.10
C MET A 102 -0.11 -4.41 -6.17
N ASP A 103 -0.46 -5.62 -6.61
CA ASP A 103 -1.30 -6.52 -5.85
C ASP A 103 -0.43 -7.63 -5.26
N PRO A 104 -0.24 -7.65 -3.92
CA PRO A 104 0.64 -8.64 -3.31
C PRO A 104 0.10 -10.07 -3.39
N SER A 105 -1.20 -10.25 -3.61
CA SER A 105 -1.75 -11.59 -3.72
C SER A 105 -1.25 -12.33 -4.95
N VAL A 106 -0.92 -11.58 -6.02
CA VAL A 106 -0.36 -12.16 -7.25
C VAL A 106 1.08 -11.73 -7.48
N GLY A 107 1.57 -10.75 -6.73
CA GLY A 107 2.94 -10.27 -6.86
C GLY A 107 3.19 -9.56 -8.18
N ARG A 108 2.18 -8.86 -8.72
CA ARG A 108 2.30 -8.18 -10.02
C ARG A 108 1.80 -6.76 -9.94
N ILE A 109 2.27 -5.93 -10.87
CA ILE A 109 1.87 -4.55 -11.06
C ILE A 109 1.08 -4.49 -12.37
N TYR A 110 -0.15 -3.95 -12.30
CA TYR A 110 -1.00 -3.86 -13.48
C TYR A 110 -1.97 -2.69 -13.35
N TRP A 111 -2.63 -2.36 -14.44
CA TRP A 111 -3.59 -1.26 -14.50
C TRP A 111 -5.01 -1.77 -14.36
N ILE A 112 -5.81 -1.05 -13.57
CA ILE A 112 -7.26 -1.32 -13.47
C ILE A 112 -7.99 -0.03 -13.81
N SER A 113 -9.27 -0.15 -14.17
CA SER A 113 -10.06 1.05 -14.46
C SER A 113 -10.26 1.87 -13.19
N GLU A 114 -10.29 3.18 -13.35
CA GLU A 114 -10.56 4.08 -12.24
C GLU A 114 -11.93 3.82 -11.64
N THR A 115 -12.92 3.48 -12.47
CA THR A 115 -14.27 3.15 -12.00
C THR A 115 -14.25 1.94 -11.08
N LYS A 116 -13.51 0.89 -11.47
CA LYS A 116 -13.39 -0.30 -10.62
C LYS A 116 -12.68 0.04 -9.32
N PHE A 117 -11.61 0.83 -9.39
CA PHE A 117 -10.88 1.24 -8.20
C PHE A 117 -11.79 1.98 -7.23
N GLN A 118 -12.54 2.98 -7.71
CA GLN A 118 -13.42 3.77 -6.88
C GLN A 118 -14.51 2.93 -6.21
N ARG A 119 -14.99 1.91 -6.92
CA ARG A 119 -16.01 1.03 -6.37
C ARG A 119 -15.48 0.16 -5.24
N LEU A 120 -14.20 -0.25 -5.31
CA LEU A 120 -13.59 -1.16 -4.34
C LEU A 120 -12.89 -0.42 -3.20
N TRP A 121 -12.47 0.81 -3.42
CA TRP A 121 -11.66 1.55 -2.43
C TRP A 121 -12.49 1.94 -1.22
N SER A 122 -11.96 1.68 -0.03
CA SER A 122 -12.64 2.00 1.23
C SER A 122 -12.57 3.48 1.61
N GLY A 123 -11.74 4.25 0.92
CA GLY A 123 -11.45 5.64 1.28
C GLY A 123 -10.23 5.79 2.18
N LEU A 124 -9.66 4.68 2.64
CA LEU A 124 -8.50 4.71 3.54
C LEU A 124 -7.21 4.51 2.75
N PHE A 125 -6.18 5.29 3.09
CA PHE A 125 -4.87 5.12 2.50
C PHE A 125 -3.77 5.55 3.46
N LEU A 126 -2.57 5.01 3.22
CA LEU A 126 -1.39 5.27 4.03
C LEU A 126 -0.26 5.72 3.09
N VAL A 127 0.40 6.82 3.47
CA VAL A 127 1.58 7.32 2.76
C VAL A 127 2.76 7.36 3.74
N LEU A 128 3.97 7.17 3.21
CA LEU A 128 5.18 7.35 3.99
C LEU A 128 5.69 8.78 3.78
N ALA A 129 6.23 9.38 4.84
CA ALA A 129 6.87 10.67 4.72
C ALA A 129 8.12 10.52 3.85
N ASP A 130 8.21 11.36 2.83
CA ASP A 130 9.39 11.38 1.98
C ASP A 130 10.51 12.10 2.73
N LYS A 131 11.69 11.46 2.83
CA LYS A 131 12.85 12.09 3.45
C LYS A 131 13.21 13.42 2.82
N ASN A 132 12.87 13.60 1.55
CA ASN A 132 13.22 14.81 0.82
C ASN A 132 12.14 15.88 0.86
N SER A 133 11.02 15.63 1.52
CA SER A 133 9.92 16.58 1.59
C SER A 133 9.97 17.46 2.84
N LEU A 134 10.98 17.33 3.64
CA LEU A 134 11.16 18.13 4.85
C LEU A 134 12.04 19.34 4.59
#